data_0aa721a6e7f9e0e99545db432bf7ba79
#
_entry.id   0aa721a6e7f9e0e99545db432bf7ba79
#
_cell.length_a   1.000
_cell.length_b   1.000
_cell.length_c   1.000
_cell.angle_alpha   90.00
_cell.angle_beta   90.00
_cell.angle_gamma   90.00
#
_symmetry.space_group_name_H-M   'P 1'
#
loop_
_entity.id
_entity.type
_entity.pdbx_description
1 polymer ?
#
loop_
_entity_poly.entity_id
_entity_poly.type
_entity_poly.pdbx_seq_one_letter_code
_entity_poly.pdbx_strand_id
1 'polypeptide(L)'
;MGKLKDKLNYSYDYSTGYSGYGYGYGYGYGYGSYSGRSTNGKVHEAIKTLRSNIKFSGIDNPIKTIVITSSIPGEGKSTISHFLAIEMAKAGNKTLIVECDLRRPTQGNLFKVRPKKGLTKYLSGDCTLEEAAAVTTTENLYFLDVDSKVVNPVEMLGSERFKKAMEEMKEKFDIVIFDTLPLTSFIEGALVAANADATIVVVRAGYTPQRAIIVSLDQLEKANANVIGTVLNGIEETASGQYYGYYKYRRKSRYGKYNYDSYDSYYAEIAKQEANSEKPDVKAPAKDEFSDLML
;
A
#
# COMPACT_ATOMS: atom_id res chain seq x y z
N MET A 1 14.10 -9.02 19.85
CA MET A 1 13.66 -10.26 19.16
C MET A 1 12.48 -10.98 19.85
N GLY A 2 12.20 -10.79 21.15
CA GLY A 2 11.11 -11.48 21.85
C GLY A 2 9.71 -10.99 21.47
N LYS A 3 9.47 -9.69 21.47
CA LYS A 3 8.11 -9.10 21.37
C LYS A 3 7.39 -9.26 20.01
N LEU A 4 8.10 -9.37 18.91
CA LEU A 4 7.49 -9.61 17.59
C LEU A 4 7.22 -11.09 17.32
N LYS A 5 8.03 -12.01 17.85
CA LYS A 5 7.80 -13.45 17.72
C LYS A 5 6.51 -13.89 18.39
N ASP A 6 6.19 -13.29 19.53
CA ASP A 6 4.96 -13.63 20.29
C ASP A 6 3.69 -13.06 19.61
N LYS A 7 3.80 -11.98 18.82
CA LYS A 7 2.69 -11.40 18.05
C LYS A 7 2.39 -12.18 16.74
N LEU A 8 3.33 -12.97 16.21
CA LEU A 8 3.17 -13.72 14.95
C LEU A 8 2.45 -15.07 15.10
N ASN A 9 2.06 -15.47 16.30
CA ASN A 9 1.37 -16.76 16.56
C ASN A 9 -0.15 -16.74 16.38
N TYR A 10 -0.75 -15.65 15.87
CA TYR A 10 -2.17 -15.62 15.55
C TYR A 10 -2.42 -16.04 14.09
N SER A 11 -2.44 -17.35 13.85
CA SER A 11 -3.08 -17.91 12.66
C SER A 11 -4.57 -18.09 12.99
N TYR A 12 -5.44 -17.24 12.44
CA TYR A 12 -6.87 -17.46 12.53
C TYR A 12 -7.30 -18.54 11.55
N ASP A 13 -7.77 -19.66 12.08
CA ASP A 13 -8.42 -20.73 11.35
C ASP A 13 -9.91 -20.38 11.21
N TYR A 14 -10.37 -20.07 9.99
CA TYR A 14 -11.79 -19.82 9.69
C TYR A 14 -12.41 -21.05 9.01
N SER A 15 -12.59 -22.11 9.76
CA SER A 15 -13.42 -23.25 9.36
C SER A 15 -14.68 -23.31 10.22
N THR A 16 -15.68 -22.44 9.98
CA THR A 16 -17.03 -22.71 10.44
C THR A 16 -18.01 -22.40 9.32
N GLY A 17 -18.57 -23.47 8.77
CA GLY A 17 -19.68 -23.40 7.84
C GLY A 17 -20.94 -22.87 8.53
N TYR A 18 -21.54 -21.83 7.95
CA TYR A 18 -22.92 -21.46 8.18
C TYR A 18 -23.66 -21.43 6.85
N SER A 19 -24.56 -22.37 6.68
CA SER A 19 -25.59 -22.33 5.62
C SER A 19 -26.70 -21.39 6.10
N GLY A 20 -26.84 -20.23 5.45
CA GLY A 20 -27.89 -19.27 5.73
C GLY A 20 -28.42 -18.65 4.44
N TYR A 21 -29.70 -18.81 4.19
CA TYR A 21 -30.46 -18.21 3.10
C TYR A 21 -30.34 -16.67 3.12
N GLY A 22 -29.94 -16.05 1.99
CA GLY A 22 -29.84 -14.62 1.86
C GLY A 22 -30.44 -14.10 0.55
N TYR A 23 -31.48 -13.29 0.64
CA TYR A 23 -32.08 -12.54 -0.45
C TYR A 23 -31.10 -11.51 -1.02
N GLY A 24 -30.85 -11.58 -2.33
CA GLY A 24 -29.97 -10.64 -3.03
C GLY A 24 -30.73 -9.42 -3.54
N TYR A 25 -30.21 -8.22 -3.22
CA TYR A 25 -30.44 -7.02 -4.02
C TYR A 25 -29.11 -6.64 -4.69
N GLY A 26 -29.06 -6.79 -6.01
CA GLY A 26 -27.89 -6.47 -6.81
C GLY A 26 -27.87 -4.99 -7.18
N TYR A 27 -26.79 -4.28 -6.84
CA TYR A 27 -26.34 -3.09 -7.55
C TYR A 27 -25.01 -3.41 -8.21
N GLY A 28 -25.04 -3.49 -9.55
CA GLY A 28 -23.88 -3.79 -10.35
C GLY A 28 -23.00 -2.54 -10.53
N TYR A 29 -21.75 -2.63 -10.12
CA TYR A 29 -20.67 -1.76 -10.60
C TYR A 29 -19.66 -2.64 -11.34
N GLY A 30 -19.53 -2.38 -12.66
CA GLY A 30 -18.64 -3.13 -13.52
C GLY A 30 -17.18 -2.84 -13.22
N TYR A 31 -16.50 -3.80 -12.64
CA TYR A 31 -15.05 -3.91 -12.65
C TYR A 31 -14.65 -4.91 -13.71
N GLY A 32 -13.58 -4.59 -14.45
CA GLY A 32 -13.08 -5.39 -15.55
C GLY A 32 -13.02 -6.88 -15.24
N SER A 33 -13.48 -7.63 -16.20
CA SER A 33 -13.65 -9.07 -16.31
C SER A 33 -12.65 -9.91 -15.50
N TYR A 34 -13.02 -10.25 -14.27
CA TYR A 34 -12.60 -11.49 -13.62
C TYR A 34 -13.82 -12.42 -13.63
N SER A 35 -13.75 -13.45 -14.46
CA SER A 35 -14.79 -14.47 -14.59
C SER A 35 -14.88 -15.29 -13.30
N GLY A 36 -15.90 -15.01 -12.45
CA GLY A 36 -16.18 -15.81 -11.27
C GLY A 36 -17.15 -15.13 -10.30
N ARG A 37 -18.45 -15.37 -10.44
CA ARG A 37 -19.51 -14.83 -9.55
C ARG A 37 -19.38 -15.22 -8.06
N SER A 38 -18.45 -16.12 -7.68
CA SER A 38 -18.24 -16.60 -6.31
C SER A 38 -17.12 -15.88 -5.57
N THR A 39 -16.12 -15.32 -6.26
CA THR A 39 -14.90 -14.76 -5.64
C THR A 39 -15.10 -13.35 -5.03
N ASN A 40 -15.98 -12.52 -5.60
CA ASN A 40 -16.21 -11.16 -5.11
C ASN A 40 -16.81 -11.11 -3.70
N GLY A 41 -17.72 -12.03 -3.36
CA GLY A 41 -18.34 -12.08 -2.03
C GLY A 41 -17.34 -12.44 -0.93
N LYS A 42 -16.44 -13.38 -1.19
CA LYS A 42 -15.44 -13.85 -0.21
C LYS A 42 -14.37 -12.81 0.09
N VAL A 43 -13.88 -12.12 -0.94
CA VAL A 43 -12.94 -11.00 -0.75
C VAL A 43 -13.57 -9.90 0.12
N HIS A 44 -14.83 -9.58 -0.15
CA HIS A 44 -15.56 -8.57 0.62
C HIS A 44 -15.70 -8.95 2.10
N GLU A 45 -16.06 -10.21 2.40
CA GLU A 45 -16.14 -10.71 3.77
C GLU A 45 -14.77 -10.74 4.47
N ALA A 46 -13.71 -11.11 3.75
CA ALA A 46 -12.35 -11.08 4.29
C ALA A 46 -11.92 -9.65 4.67
N ILE A 47 -12.25 -8.64 3.85
CA ILE A 47 -11.94 -7.24 4.15
C ILE A 47 -12.79 -6.71 5.32
N LYS A 48 -14.07 -7.10 5.44
CA LYS A 48 -14.89 -6.79 6.63
C LYS A 48 -14.28 -7.37 7.91
N THR A 49 -13.80 -8.62 7.82
CA THR A 49 -13.10 -9.27 8.93
C THR A 49 -11.81 -8.52 9.28
N LEU A 50 -11.00 -8.13 8.30
CA LEU A 50 -9.81 -7.31 8.50
C LEU A 50 -10.15 -6.00 9.23
N ARG A 51 -11.19 -5.28 8.77
CA ARG A 51 -11.68 -4.07 9.43
C ARG A 51 -12.04 -4.32 10.91
N SER A 52 -12.74 -5.41 11.18
CA SER A 52 -13.14 -5.77 12.56
C SER A 52 -11.91 -6.09 13.43
N ASN A 53 -10.92 -6.79 12.89
CA ASN A 53 -9.68 -7.11 13.60
C ASN A 53 -8.86 -5.85 13.91
N ILE A 54 -8.80 -4.89 12.99
CA ILE A 54 -8.17 -3.57 13.22
C ILE A 54 -8.88 -2.85 14.37
N LYS A 55 -10.21 -2.83 14.37
CA LYS A 55 -11.00 -2.22 15.45
C LYS A 55 -10.74 -2.88 16.80
N PHE A 56 -10.67 -4.21 16.85
CA PHE A 56 -10.35 -4.95 18.09
C PHE A 56 -8.93 -4.66 18.59
N SER A 57 -7.96 -4.52 17.69
CA SER A 57 -6.58 -4.16 18.05
C SER A 57 -6.46 -2.73 18.61
N GLY A 58 -7.43 -1.87 18.34
CA GLY A 58 -7.46 -0.47 18.77
C GLY A 58 -8.39 -0.19 19.95
N ILE A 59 -8.83 -1.20 20.75
CA ILE A 59 -9.75 -0.99 21.86
C ILE A 59 -9.14 -0.07 22.94
N ASP A 60 -7.90 -0.32 23.34
CA ASP A 60 -7.22 0.46 24.38
C ASP A 60 -6.59 1.75 23.82
N ASN A 61 -6.12 1.70 22.57
CA ASN A 61 -5.49 2.83 21.88
C ASN A 61 -6.13 2.95 20.49
N PRO A 62 -7.04 3.90 20.29
CA PRO A 62 -7.74 4.06 19.02
C PRO A 62 -6.80 4.22 17.82
N ILE A 63 -6.96 3.36 16.82
CA ILE A 63 -6.19 3.39 15.58
C ILE A 63 -6.91 4.31 14.61
N LYS A 64 -6.26 5.41 14.25
CA LYS A 64 -6.72 6.35 13.22
C LYS A 64 -5.85 6.30 11.96
N THR A 65 -4.55 6.05 12.11
CA THR A 65 -3.60 6.01 11.00
C THR A 65 -3.10 4.58 10.79
N ILE A 66 -3.24 4.07 9.57
CA ILE A 66 -2.93 2.69 9.22
C ILE A 66 -2.00 2.69 8.00
N VAL A 67 -0.81 2.12 8.16
CA VAL A 67 0.10 1.87 7.04
C VAL A 67 -0.13 0.47 6.49
N ILE A 68 -0.33 0.38 5.19
CA ILE A 68 -0.35 -0.87 4.45
C ILE A 68 0.93 -0.96 3.61
N THR A 69 1.72 -1.96 3.90
CA THR A 69 2.98 -2.23 3.20
C THR A 69 3.08 -3.72 2.83
N SER A 70 4.17 -4.10 2.18
CA SER A 70 4.44 -5.48 1.80
C SER A 70 5.93 -5.77 1.83
N SER A 71 6.32 -7.04 1.75
CA SER A 71 7.74 -7.40 1.70
C SER A 71 8.35 -7.14 0.33
N ILE A 72 7.65 -7.55 -0.74
CA ILE A 72 8.09 -7.47 -2.13
C ILE A 72 6.99 -6.90 -3.04
N PRO A 73 7.31 -6.45 -4.25
CA PRO A 73 6.30 -6.01 -5.21
C PRO A 73 5.32 -7.14 -5.58
N GLY A 74 4.06 -6.77 -5.93
CA GLY A 74 3.07 -7.74 -6.44
C GLY A 74 2.33 -8.55 -5.38
N GLU A 75 2.46 -8.24 -4.09
CA GLU A 75 1.75 -8.92 -2.99
C GLU A 75 0.30 -8.46 -2.83
N GLY A 76 -0.10 -7.37 -3.49
CA GLY A 76 -1.46 -6.85 -3.47
C GLY A 76 -1.74 -5.79 -2.41
N LYS A 77 -0.70 -5.14 -1.84
CA LYS A 77 -0.84 -4.07 -0.86
C LYS A 77 -1.85 -2.99 -1.29
N SER A 78 -1.69 -2.41 -2.48
CA SER A 78 -2.57 -1.35 -2.98
C SER A 78 -4.01 -1.80 -3.20
N THR A 79 -4.22 -3.06 -3.58
CA THR A 79 -5.55 -3.66 -3.69
C THR A 79 -6.20 -3.81 -2.31
N ILE A 80 -5.45 -4.27 -1.32
CA ILE A 80 -5.93 -4.39 0.07
C ILE A 80 -6.22 -3.01 0.66
N SER A 81 -5.32 -2.04 0.47
CA SER A 81 -5.52 -0.64 0.89
C SER A 81 -6.81 -0.05 0.32
N HIS A 82 -7.03 -0.24 -0.99
CA HIS A 82 -8.20 0.23 -1.71
C HIS A 82 -9.51 -0.35 -1.14
N PHE A 83 -9.59 -1.67 -1.02
CA PHE A 83 -10.80 -2.31 -0.48
C PHE A 83 -11.03 -2.00 1.00
N LEU A 84 -9.97 -1.93 1.80
CA LEU A 84 -10.08 -1.55 3.20
C LEU A 84 -10.60 -0.12 3.36
N ALA A 85 -10.11 0.83 2.56
CA ALA A 85 -10.59 2.21 2.57
C ALA A 85 -12.08 2.30 2.24
N ILE A 86 -12.55 1.56 1.23
CA ILE A 86 -13.97 1.46 0.87
C ILE A 86 -14.80 0.89 2.04
N GLU A 87 -14.32 -0.18 2.69
CA GLU A 87 -15.05 -0.81 3.79
C GLU A 87 -15.07 0.05 5.06
N MET A 88 -14.00 0.81 5.35
CA MET A 88 -13.98 1.80 6.43
C MET A 88 -15.00 2.91 6.19
N ALA A 89 -15.04 3.46 4.96
CA ALA A 89 -15.98 4.51 4.57
C ALA A 89 -17.45 4.02 4.62
N LYS A 90 -17.74 2.83 4.09
CA LYS A 90 -19.07 2.20 4.17
C LYS A 90 -19.54 1.94 5.60
N ALA A 91 -18.61 1.80 6.53
CA ALA A 91 -18.92 1.66 7.96
C ALA A 91 -19.21 3.01 8.65
N GLY A 92 -19.27 4.11 7.90
CA GLY A 92 -19.58 5.46 8.38
C GLY A 92 -18.37 6.28 8.82
N ASN A 93 -17.14 5.77 8.67
CA ASN A 93 -15.94 6.54 9.01
C ASN A 93 -15.59 7.50 7.86
N LYS A 94 -15.30 8.76 8.19
CA LYS A 94 -14.69 9.70 7.25
C LYS A 94 -13.25 9.25 6.98
N THR A 95 -13.03 8.63 5.83
CA THR A 95 -11.80 7.91 5.51
C THR A 95 -10.99 8.65 4.45
N LEU A 96 -9.68 8.79 4.67
CA LEU A 96 -8.71 9.26 3.70
C LEU A 96 -7.79 8.11 3.32
N ILE A 97 -7.59 7.86 2.03
CA ILE A 97 -6.49 7.03 1.54
C ILE A 97 -5.43 7.92 0.90
N VAL A 98 -4.18 7.72 1.29
CA VAL A 98 -3.02 8.49 0.85
C VAL A 98 -2.11 7.59 0.02
N GLU A 99 -1.82 8.00 -1.20
CA GLU A 99 -0.81 7.34 -2.04
C GLU A 99 0.59 7.76 -1.58
N CYS A 100 1.33 6.82 -1.04
CA CYS A 100 2.72 7.00 -0.61
C CYS A 100 3.70 6.20 -1.46
N ASP A 101 3.25 5.46 -2.49
CA ASP A 101 4.11 4.95 -3.54
C ASP A 101 4.38 6.08 -4.55
N LEU A 102 5.27 7.00 -4.17
CA LEU A 102 5.60 8.19 -4.95
C LEU A 102 6.35 7.85 -6.26
N ARG A 103 6.78 6.59 -6.41
CA ARG A 103 7.50 6.11 -7.60
C ARG A 103 6.56 5.50 -8.63
N ARG A 104 5.55 4.75 -8.18
CA ARG A 104 4.56 4.06 -9.03
C ARG A 104 3.16 4.16 -8.43
N PRO A 105 2.55 5.35 -8.42
CA PRO A 105 1.23 5.55 -7.85
C PRO A 105 0.19 4.69 -8.57
N THR A 106 -0.62 3.96 -7.82
CA THR A 106 -1.61 3.00 -8.34
C THR A 106 -3.03 3.33 -7.95
N GLN A 107 -3.25 4.01 -6.83
CA GLN A 107 -4.57 4.29 -6.29
C GLN A 107 -5.42 5.17 -7.22
N GLY A 108 -4.81 6.15 -7.91
CA GLY A 108 -5.50 6.99 -8.90
C GLY A 108 -6.15 6.19 -10.02
N ASN A 109 -5.53 5.08 -10.44
CA ASN A 109 -6.11 4.17 -11.43
C ASN A 109 -7.24 3.33 -10.84
N LEU A 110 -7.12 2.88 -9.58
CA LEU A 110 -8.13 2.08 -8.90
C LEU A 110 -9.41 2.90 -8.62
N PHE A 111 -9.26 4.15 -8.17
CA PHE A 111 -10.39 5.06 -7.96
C PHE A 111 -10.89 5.74 -9.23
N LYS A 112 -10.14 5.68 -10.33
CA LYS A 112 -10.40 6.42 -11.58
C LYS A 112 -10.50 7.93 -11.35
N VAL A 113 -9.75 8.45 -10.39
CA VAL A 113 -9.68 9.86 -10.03
C VAL A 113 -8.26 10.36 -10.27
N ARG A 114 -8.13 11.54 -10.90
CA ARG A 114 -6.84 12.21 -11.11
C ARG A 114 -6.96 13.66 -10.67
N PRO A 115 -6.70 13.95 -9.40
CA PRO A 115 -6.79 15.30 -8.88
C PRO A 115 -5.69 16.21 -9.47
N LYS A 116 -6.00 17.50 -9.61
CA LYS A 116 -5.03 18.51 -10.07
C LYS A 116 -4.09 18.97 -8.94
N LYS A 117 -4.49 18.80 -7.70
CA LYS A 117 -3.75 19.06 -6.47
C LYS A 117 -3.63 17.75 -5.71
N GLY A 118 -2.52 17.52 -5.05
CA GLY A 118 -2.27 16.30 -4.33
C GLY A 118 -1.21 16.49 -3.26
N LEU A 119 -0.59 15.40 -2.85
CA LEU A 119 0.33 15.33 -1.72
C LEU A 119 1.51 16.30 -1.85
N THR A 120 2.10 16.43 -3.04
CA THR A 120 3.26 17.30 -3.25
C THR A 120 2.91 18.78 -3.08
N LYS A 121 1.80 19.24 -3.69
CA LYS A 121 1.34 20.63 -3.54
C LYS A 121 0.86 20.94 -2.12
N TYR A 122 0.22 19.98 -1.48
CA TYR A 122 -0.15 20.13 -0.07
C TYR A 122 1.09 20.27 0.81
N LEU A 123 2.08 19.41 0.64
CA LEU A 123 3.32 19.49 1.39
C LEU A 123 4.16 20.73 1.04
N SER A 124 4.12 21.28 -0.17
CA SER A 124 4.79 22.55 -0.48
C SER A 124 4.05 23.78 0.08
N GLY A 125 2.78 23.62 0.49
CA GLY A 125 1.95 24.70 1.00
C GLY A 125 1.19 25.48 -0.09
N ASP A 126 1.15 24.92 -1.31
CA ASP A 126 0.45 25.52 -2.45
C ASP A 126 -1.07 25.27 -2.40
N CYS A 127 -1.52 24.41 -1.49
CA CYS A 127 -2.94 24.16 -1.24
C CYS A 127 -3.18 23.60 0.16
N THR A 128 -4.43 23.66 0.62
CA THR A 128 -4.85 23.02 1.87
C THR A 128 -5.07 21.50 1.68
N LEU A 129 -5.20 20.76 2.79
CA LEU A 129 -5.53 19.34 2.75
C LEU A 129 -6.89 19.09 2.08
N GLU A 130 -7.89 19.94 2.35
CA GLU A 130 -9.23 19.82 1.76
C GLU A 130 -9.23 20.04 0.25
N GLU A 131 -8.34 20.92 -0.25
CA GLU A 131 -8.21 21.15 -1.68
C GLU A 131 -7.44 20.04 -2.39
N ALA A 132 -6.54 19.35 -1.68
CA ALA A 132 -5.72 18.26 -2.20
C ALA A 132 -6.44 16.90 -2.13
N ALA A 133 -7.28 16.68 -1.11
CA ALA A 133 -8.05 15.45 -0.91
C ALA A 133 -9.26 15.40 -1.84
N ALA A 134 -9.15 14.62 -2.91
CA ALA A 134 -10.21 14.45 -3.88
C ALA A 134 -11.35 13.58 -3.32
N VAL A 135 -12.59 13.95 -3.60
CA VAL A 135 -13.76 13.13 -3.32
C VAL A 135 -13.80 11.95 -4.29
N THR A 136 -14.08 10.75 -3.77
CA THR A 136 -14.28 9.56 -4.60
C THR A 136 -15.77 9.32 -4.89
N THR A 137 -16.09 8.28 -5.67
CA THR A 137 -17.47 7.83 -5.90
C THR A 137 -18.08 7.11 -4.70
N THR A 138 -17.28 6.77 -3.69
CA THR A 138 -17.75 6.16 -2.44
C THR A 138 -17.97 7.27 -1.41
N GLU A 139 -19.16 7.29 -0.82
CA GLU A 139 -19.49 8.25 0.24
C GLU A 139 -18.50 8.11 1.42
N ASN A 140 -18.14 9.23 2.05
CA ASN A 140 -17.16 9.33 3.14
C ASN A 140 -15.73 8.89 2.80
N LEU A 141 -15.41 8.65 1.51
CA LEU A 141 -14.06 8.25 1.09
C LEU A 141 -13.40 9.36 0.27
N TYR A 142 -12.25 9.79 0.73
CA TYR A 142 -11.39 10.78 0.13
C TYR A 142 -10.06 10.15 -0.28
N PHE A 143 -9.45 10.71 -1.32
CA PHE A 143 -8.20 10.22 -1.88
C PHE A 143 -7.19 11.36 -2.05
N LEU A 144 -6.00 11.20 -1.49
CA LEU A 144 -4.87 12.09 -1.66
C LEU A 144 -3.83 11.42 -2.56
N ASP A 145 -3.79 11.86 -3.81
CA ASP A 145 -2.89 11.33 -4.84
C ASP A 145 -1.53 12.06 -4.86
N VAL A 146 -0.60 11.51 -5.61
CA VAL A 146 0.65 12.16 -6.00
C VAL A 146 0.39 13.00 -7.26
N ASP A 147 0.52 14.31 -7.17
CA ASP A 147 0.16 15.26 -8.23
C ASP A 147 1.35 15.66 -9.13
N SER A 148 2.58 15.33 -8.72
CA SER A 148 3.79 15.60 -9.50
C SER A 148 4.89 14.59 -9.19
N LYS A 149 5.86 14.48 -10.10
CA LYS A 149 7.04 13.60 -9.91
C LYS A 149 7.87 14.11 -8.71
N VAL A 150 8.12 13.21 -7.76
CA VAL A 150 8.93 13.49 -6.56
C VAL A 150 10.37 13.08 -6.83
N VAL A 151 11.30 14.01 -6.65
CA VAL A 151 12.75 13.77 -6.87
C VAL A 151 13.33 12.94 -5.73
N ASN A 152 13.03 13.32 -4.47
CA ASN A 152 13.55 12.69 -3.27
C ASN A 152 12.43 12.16 -2.35
N PRO A 153 11.82 10.99 -2.67
CA PRO A 153 10.73 10.42 -1.89
C PRO A 153 11.08 10.16 -0.43
N VAL A 154 12.30 9.70 -0.16
CA VAL A 154 12.79 9.40 1.20
C VAL A 154 12.83 10.66 2.07
N GLU A 155 13.39 11.75 1.56
CA GLU A 155 13.45 13.03 2.27
C GLU A 155 12.06 13.61 2.50
N MET A 156 11.18 13.52 1.50
CA MET A 156 9.82 14.03 1.59
C MET A 156 9.02 13.30 2.67
N LEU A 157 8.99 11.97 2.64
CA LEU A 157 8.22 11.15 3.59
C LEU A 157 8.88 11.06 4.98
N GLY A 158 10.19 11.31 5.08
CA GLY A 158 10.91 11.40 6.35
C GLY A 158 10.91 12.81 6.99
N SER A 159 10.34 13.81 6.31
CA SER A 159 10.39 15.21 6.77
C SER A 159 9.45 15.48 7.95
N GLU A 160 9.82 16.46 8.79
CA GLU A 160 8.93 16.97 9.85
C GLU A 160 7.64 17.57 9.28
N ARG A 161 7.68 18.03 8.02
CA ARG A 161 6.51 18.55 7.33
C ARG A 161 5.51 17.44 7.03
N PHE A 162 5.98 16.26 6.59
CA PHE A 162 5.13 15.10 6.38
C PHE A 162 4.54 14.58 7.69
N LYS A 163 5.32 14.56 8.77
CA LYS A 163 4.81 14.19 10.11
C LYS A 163 3.68 15.11 10.56
N LYS A 164 3.86 16.44 10.44
CA LYS A 164 2.79 17.40 10.74
C LYS A 164 1.57 17.22 9.86
N ALA A 165 1.77 16.87 8.58
CA ALA A 165 0.67 16.56 7.68
C ALA A 165 -0.08 15.29 8.12
N MET A 166 0.60 14.25 8.61
CA MET A 166 -0.03 13.05 9.16
C MET A 166 -0.91 13.38 10.38
N GLU A 167 -0.44 14.25 11.28
CA GLU A 167 -1.23 14.71 12.44
C GLU A 167 -2.47 15.52 11.98
N GLU A 168 -2.32 16.45 11.02
CA GLU A 168 -3.45 17.18 10.47
C GLU A 168 -4.48 16.24 9.81
N MET A 169 -4.03 15.23 9.06
CA MET A 169 -4.91 14.21 8.48
C MET A 169 -5.65 13.43 9.58
N LYS A 170 -4.96 13.04 10.66
CA LYS A 170 -5.50 12.33 11.82
C LYS A 170 -6.56 13.15 12.59
N GLU A 171 -6.45 14.47 12.60
CA GLU A 171 -7.44 15.38 13.21
C GLU A 171 -8.71 15.51 12.34
N LYS A 172 -8.57 15.56 11.01
CA LYS A 172 -9.65 15.84 10.07
C LYS A 172 -10.43 14.63 9.59
N PHE A 173 -9.85 13.43 9.75
CA PHE A 173 -10.43 12.14 9.34
C PHE A 173 -10.52 11.16 10.50
N ASP A 174 -11.52 10.28 10.45
CA ASP A 174 -11.67 9.22 11.43
C ASP A 174 -10.64 8.12 11.19
N ILE A 175 -10.37 7.81 9.91
CA ILE A 175 -9.38 6.81 9.48
C ILE A 175 -8.55 7.39 8.33
N VAL A 176 -7.22 7.21 8.42
CA VAL A 176 -6.27 7.53 7.35
C VAL A 176 -5.48 6.27 6.99
N ILE A 177 -5.50 5.86 5.72
CA ILE A 177 -4.79 4.69 5.23
C ILE A 177 -3.67 5.15 4.30
N PHE A 178 -2.43 4.78 4.60
CA PHE A 178 -1.26 5.05 3.79
C PHE A 178 -0.89 3.80 2.98
N ASP A 179 -1.03 3.86 1.65
CA ASP A 179 -0.53 2.82 0.74
C ASP A 179 0.92 3.11 0.40
N THR A 180 1.84 2.24 0.83
CA THR A 180 3.29 2.49 0.77
C THR A 180 4.02 1.52 -0.16
N LEU A 181 5.34 1.66 -0.29
CA LEU A 181 6.19 0.80 -1.09
C LEU A 181 6.55 -0.52 -0.37
N PRO A 182 7.04 -1.54 -1.14
CA PRO A 182 7.57 -2.77 -0.56
C PRO A 182 8.87 -2.54 0.22
N LEU A 183 8.97 -3.11 1.41
CA LEU A 183 10.04 -2.83 2.37
C LEU A 183 11.42 -3.38 1.97
N THR A 184 11.50 -4.52 1.27
CA THR A 184 12.81 -5.06 0.88
C THR A 184 13.56 -4.18 -0.12
N SER A 185 12.84 -3.29 -0.80
CA SER A 185 13.37 -2.45 -1.85
C SER A 185 13.50 -0.99 -1.45
N PHE A 186 12.64 -0.53 -0.52
CA PHE A 186 12.46 0.88 -0.24
C PHE A 186 12.21 1.12 1.26
N ILE A 187 12.88 2.11 1.82
CA ILE A 187 12.76 2.46 3.24
C ILE A 187 11.54 3.35 3.52
N GLU A 188 10.95 3.95 2.51
CA GLU A 188 9.85 4.93 2.63
C GLU A 188 8.67 4.36 3.41
N GLY A 189 8.32 3.09 3.17
CA GLY A 189 7.26 2.42 3.92
C GLY A 189 7.51 2.36 5.43
N ALA A 190 8.77 2.15 5.84
CA ALA A 190 9.15 2.14 7.25
C ALA A 190 9.15 3.54 7.87
N LEU A 191 9.52 4.59 7.10
CA LEU A 191 9.47 5.98 7.55
C LEU A 191 8.03 6.43 7.86
N VAL A 192 7.08 6.08 7.01
CA VAL A 192 5.66 6.36 7.25
C VAL A 192 5.15 5.53 8.44
N ALA A 193 5.50 4.25 8.51
CA ALA A 193 5.09 3.33 9.56
C ALA A 193 5.55 3.75 10.96
N ALA A 194 6.72 4.40 11.07
CA ALA A 194 7.26 4.90 12.33
C ALA A 194 6.38 5.97 13.01
N ASN A 195 5.53 6.65 12.23
CA ASN A 195 4.67 7.74 12.72
C ASN A 195 3.18 7.39 12.67
N ALA A 196 2.82 6.15 12.36
CA ALA A 196 1.43 5.70 12.28
C ALA A 196 1.00 4.92 13.53
N ASP A 197 -0.30 4.92 13.82
CA ASP A 197 -0.86 4.17 14.95
C ASP A 197 -0.75 2.65 14.74
N ALA A 198 -0.84 2.20 13.47
CA ALA A 198 -0.79 0.78 13.12
C ALA A 198 -0.15 0.53 11.77
N THR A 199 0.53 -0.61 11.64
CA THR A 199 1.10 -1.10 10.40
C THR A 199 0.62 -2.53 10.12
N ILE A 200 0.22 -2.79 8.90
CA ILE A 200 -0.19 -4.10 8.40
C ILE A 200 0.72 -4.49 7.24
N VAL A 201 1.27 -5.70 7.31
CA VAL A 201 2.13 -6.26 6.25
C VAL A 201 1.33 -7.22 5.39
N VAL A 202 1.20 -6.93 4.11
CA VAL A 202 0.57 -7.82 3.15
C VAL A 202 1.60 -8.83 2.65
N VAL A 203 1.24 -10.11 2.69
CA VAL A 203 2.07 -11.25 2.26
C VAL A 203 1.27 -12.07 1.25
N ARG A 204 1.86 -12.46 0.13
CA ARG A 204 1.17 -13.27 -0.86
C ARG A 204 1.52 -14.75 -0.71
N ALA A 205 0.50 -15.59 -0.55
CA ALA A 205 0.62 -17.03 -0.41
C ALA A 205 1.32 -17.66 -1.62
N GLY A 206 2.30 -18.54 -1.36
CA GLY A 206 3.03 -19.24 -2.41
C GLY A 206 3.92 -18.36 -3.30
N TYR A 207 4.05 -17.07 -3.00
CA TYR A 207 4.81 -16.10 -3.78
C TYR A 207 5.93 -15.45 -2.97
N THR A 208 5.65 -15.02 -1.74
CA THR A 208 6.60 -14.27 -0.91
C THR A 208 7.62 -15.20 -0.25
N PRO A 209 8.94 -15.02 -0.47
CA PRO A 209 9.96 -15.76 0.23
C PRO A 209 9.97 -15.44 1.74
N GLN A 210 10.08 -16.44 2.59
CA GLN A 210 10.14 -16.26 4.04
C GLN A 210 11.24 -15.27 4.47
N ARG A 211 12.38 -15.29 3.81
CA ARG A 211 13.50 -14.37 4.08
C ARG A 211 13.11 -12.91 3.86
N ALA A 212 12.30 -12.62 2.82
CA ALA A 212 11.83 -11.26 2.54
C ALA A 212 10.92 -10.75 3.66
N ILE A 213 10.04 -11.62 4.19
CA ILE A 213 9.18 -11.29 5.33
C ILE A 213 10.02 -10.93 6.56
N ILE A 214 11.04 -11.77 6.88
CA ILE A 214 11.92 -11.53 8.04
C ILE A 214 12.64 -10.19 7.91
N VAL A 215 13.21 -9.89 6.74
CA VAL A 215 13.91 -8.62 6.48
C VAL A 215 12.96 -7.43 6.62
N SER A 216 11.73 -7.55 6.12
CA SER A 216 10.74 -6.48 6.22
C SER A 216 10.30 -6.21 7.66
N LEU A 217 10.10 -7.26 8.44
CA LEU A 217 9.76 -7.13 9.86
C LEU A 217 10.92 -6.54 10.68
N ASP A 218 12.17 -6.90 10.38
CA ASP A 218 13.36 -6.31 11.01
C ASP A 218 13.49 -4.80 10.70
N GLN A 219 13.16 -4.39 9.47
CA GLN A 219 13.13 -2.96 9.13
C GLN A 219 12.04 -2.19 9.91
N LEU A 220 10.83 -2.76 10.02
CA LEU A 220 9.74 -2.15 10.79
C LEU A 220 10.07 -2.09 12.28
N GLU A 221 10.72 -3.13 12.84
CA GLU A 221 11.18 -3.14 14.22
C GLU A 221 12.22 -2.04 14.47
N LYS A 222 13.21 -1.87 13.58
CA LYS A 222 14.21 -0.79 13.65
C LYS A 222 13.60 0.60 13.55
N ALA A 223 12.51 0.75 12.81
CA ALA A 223 11.76 1.99 12.70
C ALA A 223 10.82 2.23 13.90
N ASN A 224 10.73 1.32 14.88
CA ASN A 224 9.76 1.32 15.98
C ASN A 224 8.30 1.37 15.49
N ALA A 225 8.01 0.82 14.32
CA ALA A 225 6.66 0.77 13.77
C ALA A 225 5.77 -0.19 14.58
N ASN A 226 4.53 0.21 14.84
CA ASN A 226 3.55 -0.62 15.51
C ASN A 226 2.92 -1.62 14.53
N VAL A 227 3.51 -2.79 14.34
CA VAL A 227 2.98 -3.86 13.49
C VAL A 227 1.88 -4.62 14.25
N ILE A 228 0.62 -4.42 13.84
CA ILE A 228 -0.54 -5.09 14.47
C ILE A 228 -0.86 -6.45 13.87
N GLY A 229 -0.36 -6.75 12.67
CA GLY A 229 -0.58 -8.06 12.05
C GLY A 229 -0.16 -8.14 10.58
N THR A 230 -0.48 -9.28 9.98
CA THR A 230 -0.25 -9.58 8.57
C THR A 230 -1.55 -9.96 7.87
N VAL A 231 -1.64 -9.63 6.57
CA VAL A 231 -2.72 -10.10 5.68
C VAL A 231 -2.12 -11.10 4.70
N LEU A 232 -2.61 -12.34 4.74
CA LEU A 232 -2.22 -13.35 3.76
C LEU A 232 -3.16 -13.25 2.54
N ASN A 233 -2.61 -12.77 1.42
CA ASN A 233 -3.34 -12.56 0.17
C ASN A 233 -3.07 -13.69 -0.84
N GLY A 234 -3.97 -13.87 -1.82
CA GLY A 234 -3.78 -14.81 -2.93
C GLY A 234 -3.90 -16.29 -2.52
N ILE A 235 -4.72 -16.58 -1.52
CA ILE A 235 -5.02 -17.97 -1.14
C ILE A 235 -5.98 -18.58 -2.17
N GLU A 236 -5.58 -19.66 -2.80
CA GLU A 236 -6.46 -20.45 -3.67
C GLU A 236 -7.29 -21.41 -2.79
N GLU A 237 -8.60 -21.25 -2.81
CA GLU A 237 -9.52 -22.25 -2.24
C GLU A 237 -9.63 -23.44 -3.19
N THR A 238 -9.32 -24.63 -2.68
CA THR A 238 -9.67 -25.88 -3.36
C THR A 238 -11.15 -26.16 -3.15
N ALA A 239 -11.78 -26.83 -4.13
CA ALA A 239 -13.21 -27.18 -4.13
C ALA A 239 -13.69 -28.00 -2.91
N SER A 240 -12.79 -28.44 -2.04
CA SER A 240 -13.06 -29.18 -0.80
C SER A 240 -13.15 -28.32 0.45
N GLY A 241 -13.07 -26.98 0.34
CA GLY A 241 -13.19 -26.08 1.51
C GLY A 241 -12.05 -26.19 2.53
N GLN A 242 -11.07 -27.05 2.31
CA GLN A 242 -9.92 -27.21 3.17
C GLN A 242 -8.77 -26.34 2.70
N TYR A 243 -8.09 -25.68 3.62
CA TYR A 243 -6.85 -24.91 3.48
C TYR A 243 -5.70 -25.80 2.95
N TYR A 244 -5.77 -26.25 1.68
CA TYR A 244 -4.79 -27.17 1.10
C TYR A 244 -3.49 -26.47 0.63
N GLY A 245 -3.46 -25.14 0.59
CA GLY A 245 -2.29 -24.37 0.18
C GLY A 245 -1.06 -24.60 1.07
N TYR A 246 -1.27 -24.74 2.39
CA TYR A 246 -0.18 -24.87 3.36
C TYR A 246 0.54 -26.22 3.30
N TYR A 247 -0.19 -27.32 2.97
CA TYR A 247 0.41 -28.67 2.92
C TYR A 247 1.07 -29.02 1.59
N LYS A 248 0.62 -28.44 0.48
CA LYS A 248 1.21 -28.72 -0.85
C LYS A 248 2.60 -28.11 -1.00
N TYR A 249 2.88 -26.99 -0.32
CA TYR A 249 4.18 -26.32 -0.36
C TYR A 249 5.29 -27.13 0.30
N ARG A 250 4.98 -27.88 1.36
CA ARG A 250 5.96 -28.72 2.07
C ARG A 250 6.47 -29.90 1.26
N ARG A 251 5.76 -30.33 0.21
CA ARG A 251 6.10 -31.51 -0.61
C ARG A 251 6.82 -31.18 -1.91
N LYS A 252 6.79 -29.93 -2.39
CA LYS A 252 7.45 -29.48 -3.63
C LYS A 252 8.74 -28.67 -3.41
N SER A 253 9.14 -28.42 -2.18
CA SER A 253 10.37 -27.72 -1.83
C SER A 253 11.61 -28.63 -1.91
N ARG A 254 11.74 -29.41 -2.99
CA ARG A 254 13.02 -29.96 -3.41
C ARG A 254 13.47 -29.17 -4.63
N TYR A 255 14.36 -28.18 -4.40
CA TYR A 255 15.15 -27.50 -5.43
C TYR A 255 14.36 -26.88 -6.61
N GLY A 256 13.63 -25.82 -6.36
CA GLY A 256 13.30 -24.84 -7.38
C GLY A 256 14.34 -23.70 -7.33
N LYS A 257 15.16 -23.59 -8.36
CA LYS A 257 16.06 -22.46 -8.61
C LYS A 257 15.19 -21.21 -8.70
N TYR A 258 15.18 -20.39 -7.65
CA TYR A 258 14.46 -19.11 -7.65
C TYR A 258 15.13 -18.20 -8.67
N ASN A 259 14.37 -17.80 -9.66
CA ASN A 259 14.83 -16.90 -10.70
C ASN A 259 14.89 -15.47 -10.11
N TYR A 260 16.07 -15.07 -9.64
CA TYR A 260 16.38 -13.70 -9.21
C TYR A 260 16.30 -12.70 -10.38
N ASP A 261 16.34 -13.21 -11.62
CA ASP A 261 16.37 -12.41 -12.85
C ASP A 261 15.13 -11.49 -13.02
N SER A 262 13.99 -11.80 -12.38
CA SER A 262 12.79 -10.94 -12.46
C SER A 262 12.90 -9.69 -11.58
N TYR A 263 13.74 -9.72 -10.54
CA TYR A 263 14.02 -8.55 -9.70
C TYR A 263 15.06 -7.66 -10.36
N ASP A 264 16.12 -8.24 -10.89
CA ASP A 264 17.15 -7.50 -11.60
C ASP A 264 16.59 -6.82 -12.84
N SER A 265 15.63 -7.43 -13.56
CA SER A 265 14.94 -6.80 -14.69
C SER A 265 14.04 -5.64 -14.24
N TYR A 266 13.35 -5.75 -13.11
CA TYR A 266 12.53 -4.67 -12.55
C TYR A 266 13.38 -3.47 -12.13
N TYR A 267 14.51 -3.72 -11.44
CA TYR A 267 15.45 -2.66 -11.05
C TYR A 267 16.22 -2.08 -12.23
N ALA A 268 16.57 -2.90 -13.22
CA ALA A 268 17.19 -2.45 -14.46
C ALA A 268 16.24 -1.55 -15.27
N GLU A 269 14.93 -1.80 -15.22
CA GLU A 269 13.93 -0.97 -15.89
C GLU A 269 13.72 0.37 -15.17
N ILE A 270 13.74 0.38 -13.83
CA ILE A 270 13.74 1.61 -13.02
C ILE A 270 15.01 2.43 -13.30
N ALA A 271 16.18 1.81 -13.24
CA ALA A 271 17.46 2.47 -13.49
C ALA A 271 17.54 3.06 -14.94
N LYS A 272 17.00 2.35 -15.94
CA LYS A 272 16.89 2.86 -17.30
C LYS A 272 15.93 4.04 -17.41
N GLN A 273 14.83 4.04 -16.69
CA GLN A 273 13.89 5.16 -16.65
C GLN A 273 14.49 6.38 -15.96
N GLU A 274 15.25 6.19 -14.89
CA GLU A 274 15.99 7.25 -14.18
C GLU A 274 17.10 7.83 -15.07
N ALA A 275 17.91 6.99 -15.71
CA ALA A 275 18.96 7.42 -16.63
C ALA A 275 18.44 8.16 -17.87
N ASN A 276 17.24 7.82 -18.36
CA ASN A 276 16.60 8.53 -19.47
C ASN A 276 15.93 9.84 -19.02
N SER A 277 15.67 10.02 -17.73
CA SER A 277 15.07 11.26 -17.18
C SER A 277 16.14 12.31 -16.83
N GLU A 278 17.43 11.95 -16.76
CA GLU A 278 18.55 12.83 -16.40
C GLU A 278 19.28 13.43 -17.59
N LYS A 279 18.77 13.34 -18.83
CA LYS A 279 19.31 14.12 -19.94
C LYS A 279 18.64 15.51 -19.95
N PRO A 280 19.22 16.55 -19.32
CA PRO A 280 18.82 17.90 -19.64
C PRO A 280 19.23 18.15 -21.11
N ASP A 281 18.32 18.73 -21.86
CA ASP A 281 18.58 19.27 -23.19
C ASP A 281 19.51 20.51 -23.03
N VAL A 282 20.79 20.26 -22.77
CA VAL A 282 21.81 21.29 -22.80
C VAL A 282 22.14 21.49 -24.28
N LYS A 283 21.38 22.39 -24.94
CA LYS A 283 21.85 23.03 -26.16
C LYS A 283 23.19 23.66 -25.83
N ALA A 284 24.27 23.16 -26.46
CA ALA A 284 25.57 23.79 -26.45
C ALA A 284 25.40 25.24 -26.92
N PRO A 285 25.96 26.25 -26.22
CA PRO A 285 25.93 27.61 -26.71
C PRO A 285 26.68 27.67 -28.08
N ALA A 286 26.05 28.33 -29.01
CA ALA A 286 26.65 28.61 -30.33
C ALA A 286 28.01 29.31 -30.07
N LYS A 287 29.07 28.76 -30.67
CA LYS A 287 30.35 29.41 -30.80
C LYS A 287 30.16 30.59 -31.77
N ASP A 288 29.94 31.79 -31.29
CA ASP A 288 30.14 33.05 -32.02
C ASP A 288 29.56 34.20 -31.17
N GLU A 289 30.26 34.58 -30.12
CA GLU A 289 30.10 35.89 -29.43
C GLU A 289 31.21 36.13 -28.39
N PHE A 290 32.48 35.88 -28.75
CA PHE A 290 33.62 36.32 -27.95
C PHE A 290 34.75 36.82 -28.83
N SER A 291 34.46 37.74 -29.77
CA SER A 291 35.50 38.40 -30.54
C SER A 291 35.51 39.94 -30.46
N ASP A 292 34.61 40.58 -29.70
CA ASP A 292 34.53 42.05 -29.66
C ASP A 292 34.57 42.64 -28.24
N LEU A 293 35.55 42.21 -27.44
CA LEU A 293 35.86 42.91 -26.17
C LEU A 293 37.33 42.79 -25.84
N MET A 294 38.20 43.22 -26.79
CA MET A 294 39.58 43.65 -26.59
C MET A 294 39.90 44.74 -27.59
N LEU A 295 39.55 45.94 -27.28
CA LEU A 295 40.28 47.18 -27.60
C LEU A 295 39.92 48.21 -26.57
#